data_bfbdc3c6bd70e451244356036c1a1475
#
_entry.id   bfbdc3c6bd70e451244356036c1a1475
#
_cell.length_a   1.000
_cell.length_b   1.000
_cell.length_c   1.000
_cell.angle_alpha   90.00
_cell.angle_beta   90.00
_cell.angle_gamma   90.00
#
_symmetry.space_group_name_H-M   'P 1'
#
loop_
_entity.id
_entity.type
_entity.pdbx_description
1 polymer ?
#
loop_
_entity_poly.entity_id
_entity_poly.type
_entity_poly.pdbx_seq_one_letter_code
_entity_poly.pdbx_strand_id
1 'polypeptide(L)'
;MKVSVYLKKCSPKTSNICFRVREKSVDIKVVSPLEVQDRYWDSDILSYRRTTAVPAAEQKHLPGQIAAIIERAEKTFSDKADGRWMRQVIEDVLYPARAFERNHPNLLARIHEYLEKFDGAERTKEHIIRFERRMSRYHDYRREILGEVDFTLFVETVTLEQMNDFRDYVVNEYQLRQEYPDFYAPRMLINHKP
;
A
#
# COMPACT_ATOMS: atom_id res chain seq x y z
N MET A 1 -0.63 -21.12 -18.98
CA MET A 1 0.07 -19.82 -19.13
C MET A 1 1.57 -20.01 -18.93
N LYS A 2 2.42 -19.24 -19.61
CA LYS A 2 3.88 -19.24 -19.42
C LYS A 2 4.35 -17.83 -19.04
N VAL A 3 4.97 -17.72 -17.87
CA VAL A 3 5.68 -16.51 -17.45
C VAL A 3 7.17 -16.70 -17.71
N SER A 4 7.80 -15.79 -18.41
CA SER A 4 9.24 -15.78 -18.65
C SER A 4 9.85 -14.47 -18.15
N VAL A 5 11.06 -14.57 -17.62
CA VAL A 5 11.83 -13.44 -17.10
C VAL A 5 13.01 -13.18 -18.04
N TYR A 6 13.27 -11.93 -18.35
CA TYR A 6 14.40 -11.52 -19.17
C TYR A 6 14.97 -10.18 -18.70
N LEU A 7 16.18 -9.88 -19.10
CA LEU A 7 16.85 -8.63 -18.74
C LEU A 7 16.70 -7.60 -19.86
N LYS A 8 16.47 -6.35 -19.48
CA LYS A 8 16.51 -5.18 -20.36
C LYS A 8 17.56 -4.20 -19.84
N LYS A 9 18.55 -3.90 -20.63
CA LYS A 9 19.58 -2.92 -20.29
C LYS A 9 18.99 -1.57 -19.91
N CYS A 10 19.35 -1.04 -18.74
CA CYS A 10 19.05 0.30 -18.30
C CYS A 10 20.31 1.16 -18.16
N SER A 11 21.48 0.54 -17.94
CA SER A 11 22.77 1.19 -17.95
C SER A 11 23.87 0.23 -18.49
N PRO A 12 25.13 0.69 -18.72
CA PRO A 12 26.20 -0.19 -19.15
C PRO A 12 26.50 -1.38 -18.23
N LYS A 13 26.13 -1.30 -16.95
CA LYS A 13 26.46 -2.30 -15.92
C LYS A 13 25.23 -2.94 -15.27
N THR A 14 24.03 -2.36 -15.48
CA THR A 14 22.79 -2.80 -14.83
C THR A 14 21.69 -3.04 -15.85
N SER A 15 20.82 -3.99 -15.53
CA SER A 15 19.62 -4.31 -16.29
C SER A 15 18.40 -4.39 -15.39
N ASN A 16 17.25 -3.94 -15.91
CA ASN A 16 15.97 -4.19 -15.28
C ASN A 16 15.50 -5.62 -15.54
N ILE A 17 14.87 -6.22 -14.54
CA ILE A 17 14.16 -7.47 -14.67
C ILE A 17 12.81 -7.20 -15.33
N CYS A 18 12.55 -7.91 -16.43
CA CYS A 18 11.32 -7.79 -17.18
C CYS A 18 10.56 -9.11 -17.16
N PHE A 19 9.24 -9.02 -17.12
CA PHE A 19 8.35 -10.15 -17.16
C PHE A 19 7.60 -10.18 -18.48
N ARG A 20 7.48 -11.38 -19.06
CA ARG A 20 6.67 -11.63 -20.25
C ARG A 20 5.70 -12.76 -19.97
N VAL A 21 4.43 -12.49 -20.10
CA VAL A 21 3.33 -13.47 -19.94
C VAL A 21 2.81 -13.83 -21.32
N ARG A 22 2.76 -15.12 -21.63
CA ARG A 22 2.21 -15.65 -22.88
C ARG A 22 1.17 -16.71 -22.61
N GLU A 23 0.00 -16.53 -23.19
CA GLU A 23 -1.07 -17.53 -23.20
C GLU A 23 -1.99 -17.27 -24.39
N LYS A 24 -2.16 -18.26 -25.28
CA LYS A 24 -3.01 -18.15 -26.48
C LYS A 24 -2.72 -16.84 -27.26
N SER A 25 -3.68 -15.88 -27.25
CA SER A 25 -3.58 -14.58 -27.92
C SER A 25 -2.96 -13.48 -27.05
N VAL A 26 -2.66 -13.77 -25.78
CA VAL A 26 -2.11 -12.80 -24.83
C VAL A 26 -0.59 -12.82 -24.88
N ASP A 27 0.05 -11.68 -25.15
CA ASP A 27 1.51 -11.48 -25.07
C ASP A 27 1.78 -10.13 -24.36
N ILE A 28 2.00 -10.20 -23.05
CA ILE A 28 2.21 -9.04 -22.19
C ILE A 28 3.69 -8.95 -21.85
N LYS A 29 4.29 -7.74 -21.99
CA LYS A 29 5.65 -7.44 -21.60
C LYS A 29 5.66 -6.26 -20.65
N VAL A 30 6.25 -6.44 -19.46
CA VAL A 30 6.34 -5.38 -18.45
C VAL A 30 7.74 -5.30 -17.88
N VAL A 31 8.26 -4.09 -17.76
CA VAL A 31 9.51 -3.80 -17.05
C VAL A 31 9.18 -3.60 -15.58
N SER A 32 9.88 -4.30 -14.69
CA SER A 32 9.74 -4.11 -13.25
C SER A 32 10.76 -3.07 -12.74
N PRO A 33 10.57 -2.51 -11.54
CA PRO A 33 11.55 -1.66 -10.89
C PRO A 33 12.74 -2.44 -10.31
N LEU A 34 12.75 -3.77 -10.44
CA LEU A 34 13.85 -4.60 -9.96
C LEU A 34 15.05 -4.48 -10.90
N GLU A 35 16.22 -4.17 -10.33
CA GLU A 35 17.47 -4.01 -11.07
C GLU A 35 18.51 -5.02 -10.60
N VAL A 36 19.35 -5.45 -11.54
CA VAL A 36 20.48 -6.32 -11.26
C VAL A 36 21.74 -5.82 -11.94
N GLN A 37 22.90 -6.09 -11.32
CA GLN A 37 24.18 -5.91 -11.98
C GLN A 37 24.46 -7.16 -12.84
N ASP A 38 24.61 -6.96 -14.14
CA ASP A 38 24.72 -8.05 -15.12
C ASP A 38 25.85 -9.05 -14.81
N ARG A 39 26.98 -8.55 -14.28
CA ARG A 39 28.15 -9.39 -13.93
C ARG A 39 27.87 -10.40 -12.81
N TYR A 40 26.89 -10.11 -11.94
CA TYR A 40 26.55 -10.95 -10.77
C TYR A 40 25.30 -11.81 -10.99
N TRP A 41 24.55 -11.55 -12.05
CA TRP A 41 23.28 -12.21 -12.32
C TRP A 41 23.41 -13.36 -13.30
N ASP A 42 22.68 -14.42 -13.06
CA ASP A 42 22.51 -15.54 -13.97
C ASP A 42 21.04 -15.65 -14.38
N SER A 43 20.77 -15.39 -15.66
CA SER A 43 19.41 -15.36 -16.19
C SER A 43 18.79 -16.74 -16.37
N ASP A 44 19.62 -17.79 -16.47
CA ASP A 44 19.13 -19.16 -16.69
C ASP A 44 18.53 -19.74 -15.42
N ILE A 45 19.12 -19.40 -14.26
CA ILE A 45 18.65 -19.86 -12.96
C ILE A 45 17.88 -18.78 -12.17
N LEU A 46 17.70 -17.58 -12.76
CA LEU A 46 17.05 -16.40 -12.14
C LEU A 46 17.58 -16.09 -10.73
N SER A 47 18.90 -16.14 -10.59
CA SER A 47 19.59 -15.95 -9.30
C SER A 47 20.96 -15.32 -9.49
N TYR A 48 21.59 -14.95 -8.36
CA TYR A 48 22.96 -14.49 -8.38
C TYR A 48 23.95 -15.64 -8.64
N ARG A 49 25.03 -15.33 -9.34
CA ARG A 49 26.15 -16.28 -9.56
C ARG A 49 26.80 -16.61 -8.21
N ARG A 50 27.33 -17.84 -8.09
CA ARG A 50 27.94 -18.34 -6.83
C ARG A 50 29.11 -17.47 -6.32
N THR A 51 29.87 -16.84 -7.22
CA THR A 51 31.02 -16.00 -6.93
C THR A 51 30.66 -14.52 -6.98
N THR A 52 29.68 -14.10 -6.21
CA THR A 52 29.24 -12.70 -6.18
C THR A 52 29.68 -11.99 -4.91
N ALA A 53 29.95 -10.68 -5.02
CA ALA A 53 30.19 -9.81 -3.85
C ALA A 53 28.90 -9.29 -3.21
N VAL A 54 27.74 -9.73 -3.68
CA VAL A 54 26.42 -9.32 -3.17
C VAL A 54 26.19 -9.96 -1.79
N PRO A 55 25.66 -9.23 -0.79
CA PRO A 55 25.34 -9.79 0.51
C PRO A 55 24.37 -10.98 0.45
N ALA A 56 24.56 -11.99 1.30
CA ALA A 56 23.77 -13.22 1.27
C ALA A 56 22.25 -13.00 1.45
N ALA A 57 21.86 -11.97 2.20
CA ALA A 57 20.46 -11.59 2.37
C ALA A 57 19.84 -11.13 1.03
N GLU A 58 20.55 -10.30 0.29
CA GLU A 58 20.11 -9.79 -1.02
C GLU A 58 20.09 -10.90 -2.07
N GLN A 59 21.06 -11.85 -2.02
CA GLN A 59 21.11 -13.00 -2.91
C GLN A 59 19.85 -13.88 -2.82
N LYS A 60 19.17 -13.92 -1.66
CA LYS A 60 17.93 -14.67 -1.46
C LYS A 60 16.69 -13.84 -1.73
N HIS A 61 16.75 -12.55 -1.39
CA HIS A 61 15.60 -11.65 -1.45
C HIS A 61 15.08 -11.45 -2.87
N LEU A 62 15.95 -11.07 -3.80
CA LEU A 62 15.55 -10.77 -5.18
C LEU A 62 15.01 -11.99 -5.93
N PRO A 63 15.67 -13.17 -5.92
CA PRO A 63 15.07 -14.38 -6.51
C PRO A 63 13.74 -14.76 -5.87
N GLY A 64 13.59 -14.57 -4.55
CA GLY A 64 12.34 -14.78 -3.84
C GLY A 64 11.21 -13.86 -4.32
N GLN A 65 11.49 -12.59 -4.55
CA GLN A 65 10.53 -11.64 -5.11
C GLN A 65 10.11 -12.03 -6.54
N ILE A 66 11.06 -12.43 -7.38
CA ILE A 66 10.79 -12.92 -8.76
C ILE A 66 9.87 -14.13 -8.73
N ALA A 67 10.19 -15.13 -7.90
CA ALA A 67 9.37 -16.32 -7.73
C ALA A 67 7.94 -16.00 -7.26
N ALA A 68 7.79 -15.10 -6.27
CA ALA A 68 6.50 -14.66 -5.77
C ALA A 68 5.68 -13.91 -6.84
N ILE A 69 6.32 -13.08 -7.67
CA ILE A 69 5.64 -12.40 -8.79
C ILE A 69 5.12 -13.42 -9.81
N ILE A 70 5.94 -14.43 -10.17
CA ILE A 70 5.54 -15.49 -11.09
C ILE A 70 4.34 -16.26 -10.53
N GLU A 71 4.44 -16.73 -9.28
CA GLU A 71 3.38 -17.49 -8.62
C GLU A 71 2.06 -16.69 -8.54
N ARG A 72 2.15 -15.40 -8.18
CA ARG A 72 0.96 -14.54 -8.11
C ARG A 72 0.37 -14.30 -9.50
N ALA A 73 1.20 -14.10 -10.52
CA ALA A 73 0.73 -13.96 -11.90
C ALA A 73 0.01 -15.23 -12.37
N GLU A 74 0.54 -16.41 -12.06
CA GLU A 74 -0.09 -17.70 -12.40
C GLU A 74 -1.44 -17.88 -11.71
N LYS A 75 -1.56 -17.46 -10.44
CA LYS A 75 -2.81 -17.56 -9.65
C LYS A 75 -3.90 -16.58 -10.08
N THR A 76 -3.51 -15.40 -10.57
CA THR A 76 -4.46 -14.30 -10.85
C THR A 76 -4.71 -14.06 -12.34
N PHE A 77 -4.10 -14.85 -13.20
CA PHE A 77 -4.26 -14.72 -14.65
C PHE A 77 -5.71 -14.92 -15.10
N SER A 78 -6.14 -14.10 -16.03
CA SER A 78 -7.41 -14.25 -16.73
C SER A 78 -7.25 -13.92 -18.22
N ASP A 79 -8.16 -14.37 -19.07
CA ASP A 79 -8.14 -14.08 -20.52
C ASP A 79 -8.24 -12.59 -20.85
N LYS A 80 -8.61 -11.75 -19.88
CA LYS A 80 -8.65 -10.28 -19.98
C LYS A 80 -7.40 -9.59 -19.42
N ALA A 81 -6.38 -10.37 -19.04
CA ALA A 81 -5.13 -9.82 -18.50
C ALA A 81 -4.43 -8.94 -19.53
N ASP A 82 -3.92 -7.80 -19.07
CA ASP A 82 -3.22 -6.81 -19.86
C ASP A 82 -1.93 -6.31 -19.15
N GLY A 83 -1.26 -5.34 -19.75
CA GLY A 83 -0.06 -4.76 -19.14
C GLY A 83 -0.30 -4.05 -17.81
N ARG A 84 -1.53 -3.59 -17.52
CA ARG A 84 -1.90 -2.97 -16.24
C ARG A 84 -2.01 -4.02 -15.16
N TRP A 85 -2.70 -5.14 -15.48
CA TRP A 85 -2.78 -6.28 -14.57
C TRP A 85 -1.39 -6.77 -14.16
N MET A 86 -0.46 -6.97 -15.10
CA MET A 86 0.88 -7.46 -14.75
C MET A 86 1.69 -6.44 -13.90
N ARG A 87 1.57 -5.14 -14.18
CA ARG A 87 2.16 -4.10 -13.31
C ARG A 87 1.59 -4.17 -11.91
N GLN A 88 0.26 -4.36 -11.78
CA GLN A 88 -0.42 -4.52 -10.51
C GLN A 88 0.10 -5.74 -9.73
N VAL A 89 0.28 -6.88 -10.39
CA VAL A 89 0.85 -8.10 -9.79
C VAL A 89 2.25 -7.82 -9.23
N ILE A 90 3.10 -7.11 -10.00
CA ILE A 90 4.45 -6.75 -9.55
C ILE A 90 4.38 -5.82 -8.32
N GLU A 91 3.55 -4.78 -8.36
CA GLU A 91 3.40 -3.85 -7.25
C GLU A 91 2.88 -4.52 -5.99
N ASP A 92 1.91 -5.43 -6.11
CA ASP A 92 1.33 -6.15 -4.97
C ASP A 92 2.35 -7.03 -4.23
N VAL A 93 3.32 -7.58 -4.97
CA VAL A 93 4.39 -8.37 -4.37
C VAL A 93 5.50 -7.49 -3.77
N LEU A 94 5.88 -6.42 -4.48
CA LEU A 94 6.97 -5.55 -4.04
C LEU A 94 6.55 -4.61 -2.92
N TYR A 95 5.28 -4.19 -2.90
CA TYR A 95 4.74 -3.23 -1.95
C TYR A 95 3.45 -3.75 -1.30
N PRO A 96 3.52 -4.82 -0.48
CA PRO A 96 2.35 -5.46 0.10
C PRO A 96 1.49 -4.53 0.96
N ALA A 97 2.08 -3.55 1.63
CA ALA A 97 1.33 -2.54 2.40
C ALA A 97 0.41 -1.70 1.49
N ARG A 98 0.90 -1.24 0.33
CA ARG A 98 0.09 -0.50 -0.65
C ARG A 98 -0.99 -1.37 -1.29
N ALA A 99 -0.68 -2.65 -1.51
CA ALA A 99 -1.66 -3.62 -2.01
C ALA A 99 -2.76 -3.85 -0.98
N PHE A 100 -2.41 -3.94 0.29
CA PHE A 100 -3.36 -4.05 1.39
C PHE A 100 -4.27 -2.82 1.45
N GLU A 101 -3.72 -1.61 1.48
CA GLU A 101 -4.48 -0.35 1.52
C GLU A 101 -5.44 -0.19 0.34
N ARG A 102 -5.05 -0.64 -0.86
CA ARG A 102 -5.89 -0.60 -2.05
C ARG A 102 -7.09 -1.52 -1.96
N ASN A 103 -6.89 -2.72 -1.40
CA ASN A 103 -7.92 -3.75 -1.30
C ASN A 103 -8.79 -3.60 -0.04
N HIS A 104 -8.28 -2.88 0.98
CA HIS A 104 -8.95 -2.66 2.25
C HIS A 104 -9.23 -1.16 2.42
N PRO A 105 -10.47 -0.74 2.24
CA PRO A 105 -10.78 0.69 2.33
C PRO A 105 -10.55 1.22 3.74
N ASN A 106 -9.89 2.36 3.82
CA ASN A 106 -9.74 3.13 5.04
C ASN A 106 -11.12 3.51 5.60
N LEU A 107 -11.32 3.34 6.90
CA LEU A 107 -12.60 3.59 7.57
C LEU A 107 -13.07 5.05 7.38
N LEU A 108 -12.19 6.03 7.52
CA LEU A 108 -12.54 7.44 7.31
C LEU A 108 -12.98 7.71 5.87
N ALA A 109 -12.27 7.16 4.88
CA ALA A 109 -12.63 7.32 3.48
C ALA A 109 -14.02 6.71 3.19
N ARG A 110 -14.35 5.58 3.82
CA ARG A 110 -15.69 4.96 3.69
C ARG A 110 -16.78 5.76 4.37
N ILE A 111 -16.53 6.36 5.53
CA ILE A 111 -17.49 7.25 6.19
C ILE A 111 -17.75 8.48 5.29
N HIS A 112 -16.72 9.06 4.71
CA HIS A 112 -16.82 10.18 3.80
C HIS A 112 -17.64 9.84 2.54
N GLU A 113 -17.31 8.75 1.87
CA GLU A 113 -18.09 8.24 0.71
C GLU A 113 -19.56 7.98 1.05
N TYR A 114 -19.82 7.45 2.27
CA TYR A 114 -21.18 7.24 2.75
C TYR A 114 -21.91 8.57 2.93
N LEU A 115 -21.26 9.58 3.53
CA LEU A 115 -21.84 10.91 3.71
C LEU A 115 -22.19 11.62 2.40
N GLU A 116 -21.37 11.46 1.37
CA GLU A 116 -21.64 12.03 0.03
C GLU A 116 -22.92 11.47 -0.61
N LYS A 117 -23.24 10.21 -0.33
CA LYS A 117 -24.39 9.49 -0.88
C LYS A 117 -25.59 9.46 0.06
N PHE A 118 -25.46 10.03 1.25
CA PHE A 118 -26.48 9.95 2.28
C PHE A 118 -27.67 10.87 1.95
N ASP A 119 -28.85 10.28 1.77
CA ASP A 119 -30.12 10.95 1.45
C ASP A 119 -31.13 10.93 2.62
N GLY A 120 -30.70 10.51 3.81
CA GLY A 120 -31.53 10.41 5.00
C GLY A 120 -31.75 11.73 5.73
N ALA A 121 -32.33 11.65 6.93
CA ALA A 121 -32.64 12.83 7.75
C ALA A 121 -31.41 13.66 8.08
N GLU A 122 -31.50 14.99 7.98
CA GLU A 122 -30.40 15.95 8.21
C GLU A 122 -29.77 15.77 9.59
N ARG A 123 -30.59 15.55 10.62
CA ARG A 123 -30.09 15.29 11.99
C ARG A 123 -29.19 14.05 12.06
N THR A 124 -29.51 13.00 11.31
CA THR A 124 -28.67 11.80 11.23
C THR A 124 -27.36 12.11 10.54
N LYS A 125 -27.40 12.87 9.46
CA LYS A 125 -26.21 13.33 8.72
C LYS A 125 -25.27 14.11 9.61
N GLU A 126 -25.79 15.05 10.42
CA GLU A 126 -24.99 15.79 11.40
C GLU A 126 -24.29 14.88 12.42
N HIS A 127 -24.96 13.81 12.89
CA HIS A 127 -24.34 12.86 13.81
C HIS A 127 -23.19 12.11 13.16
N ILE A 128 -23.32 11.70 11.90
CA ILE A 128 -22.27 11.03 11.15
C ILE A 128 -21.09 11.96 10.90
N ILE A 129 -21.34 13.23 10.55
CA ILE A 129 -20.29 14.25 10.38
C ILE A 129 -19.52 14.49 11.70
N ARG A 130 -20.22 14.53 12.83
CA ARG A 130 -19.57 14.65 14.14
C ARG A 130 -18.71 13.44 14.46
N PHE A 131 -19.20 12.24 14.13
CA PHE A 131 -18.45 10.99 14.29
C PHE A 131 -17.18 10.99 13.41
N GLU A 132 -17.32 11.33 12.12
CA GLU A 132 -16.19 11.45 11.19
C GLU A 132 -15.11 12.41 11.72
N ARG A 133 -15.50 13.61 12.16
CA ARG A 133 -14.56 14.60 12.70
C ARG A 133 -13.82 14.10 13.95
N ARG A 134 -14.51 13.39 14.84
CA ARG A 134 -13.87 12.79 16.03
C ARG A 134 -12.92 11.67 15.66
N MET A 135 -13.33 10.81 14.73
CA MET A 135 -12.49 9.73 14.21
C MET A 135 -11.23 10.26 13.51
N SER A 136 -11.36 11.34 12.71
CA SER A 136 -10.22 12.00 12.08
C SER A 136 -9.24 12.55 13.12
N ARG A 137 -9.75 13.25 14.15
CA ARG A 137 -8.90 13.75 15.26
C ARG A 137 -8.24 12.62 16.04
N TYR A 138 -8.92 11.51 16.23
CA TYR A 138 -8.32 10.32 16.87
C TYR A 138 -7.16 9.75 16.05
N HIS A 139 -7.28 9.70 14.74
CA HIS A 139 -6.17 9.31 13.85
C HIS A 139 -4.99 10.27 13.99
N ASP A 140 -5.24 11.58 13.98
CA ASP A 140 -4.18 12.58 14.16
C ASP A 140 -3.54 12.45 15.55
N TYR A 141 -4.33 12.23 16.62
CA TYR A 141 -3.84 12.00 17.98
C TYR A 141 -2.92 10.78 18.06
N ARG A 142 -3.31 9.64 17.47
CA ARG A 142 -2.48 8.43 17.42
C ARG A 142 -1.17 8.68 16.71
N ARG A 143 -1.19 9.41 15.61
CA ARG A 143 0.01 9.71 14.80
C ARG A 143 0.91 10.75 15.42
N GLU A 144 0.37 11.87 15.83
CA GLU A 144 1.15 13.03 16.25
C GLU A 144 1.55 12.97 17.74
N ILE A 145 0.69 12.46 18.60
CA ILE A 145 0.92 12.43 20.06
C ILE A 145 1.49 11.08 20.51
N LEU A 146 0.91 9.96 20.03
CA LEU A 146 1.38 8.62 20.41
C LEU A 146 2.51 8.09 19.51
N GLY A 147 2.88 8.82 18.44
CA GLY A 147 3.99 8.48 17.56
C GLY A 147 3.72 7.30 16.61
N GLU A 148 2.47 6.90 16.43
CA GLU A 148 2.07 5.82 15.53
C GLU A 148 1.90 6.33 14.09
N VAL A 149 2.99 6.69 13.42
CA VAL A 149 3.01 7.41 12.13
C VAL A 149 2.11 6.79 11.06
N ASP A 150 2.05 5.45 11.00
CA ASP A 150 1.29 4.69 10.00
C ASP A 150 -0.10 4.27 10.50
N PHE A 151 -0.57 4.80 11.64
CA PHE A 151 -1.86 4.40 12.20
C PHE A 151 -3.00 4.68 11.21
N THR A 152 -3.75 3.64 10.88
CA THR A 152 -4.93 3.71 10.01
C THR A 152 -5.90 2.59 10.38
N LEU A 153 -7.16 2.93 10.54
CA LEU A 153 -8.22 1.93 10.71
C LEU A 153 -8.79 1.53 9.34
N PHE A 154 -8.84 0.23 9.07
CA PHE A 154 -9.44 -0.34 7.86
C PHE A 154 -10.75 -1.04 8.22
N VAL A 155 -11.76 -0.89 7.35
CA VAL A 155 -13.12 -1.41 7.60
C VAL A 155 -13.14 -2.91 7.94
N GLU A 156 -12.33 -3.71 7.24
CA GLU A 156 -12.34 -5.17 7.37
C GLU A 156 -11.49 -5.69 8.53
N THR A 157 -10.58 -4.87 9.05
CA THR A 157 -9.63 -5.28 10.10
C THR A 157 -9.78 -4.52 11.40
N VAL A 158 -10.76 -3.59 11.47
CA VAL A 158 -11.03 -2.86 12.71
C VAL A 158 -11.48 -3.84 13.82
N THR A 159 -10.80 -3.78 14.96
CA THR A 159 -11.07 -4.66 16.10
C THR A 159 -11.93 -3.96 17.14
N LEU A 160 -12.56 -4.77 18.02
CA LEU A 160 -13.29 -4.24 19.18
C LEU A 160 -12.37 -3.44 20.12
N GLU A 161 -11.12 -3.86 20.26
CA GLU A 161 -10.10 -3.17 21.07
C GLU A 161 -9.86 -1.77 20.53
N GLN A 162 -9.60 -1.63 19.22
CA GLN A 162 -9.43 -0.33 18.56
C GLN A 162 -10.65 0.59 18.70
N MET A 163 -11.85 0.02 18.66
CA MET A 163 -13.08 0.80 18.88
C MET A 163 -13.27 1.21 20.34
N ASN A 164 -12.82 0.40 21.29
CA ASN A 164 -12.79 0.78 22.70
C ASN A 164 -11.77 1.88 22.95
N ASP A 165 -10.57 1.81 22.38
CA ASP A 165 -9.56 2.87 22.44
C ASP A 165 -10.11 4.21 21.89
N PHE A 166 -10.82 4.13 20.76
CA PHE A 166 -11.49 5.33 20.22
C PHE A 166 -12.57 5.87 21.17
N ARG A 167 -13.38 5.01 21.77
CA ARG A 167 -14.39 5.41 22.77
C ARG A 167 -13.71 6.11 23.96
N ASP A 168 -12.64 5.52 24.46
CA ASP A 168 -11.92 6.06 25.63
C ASP A 168 -11.24 7.39 25.29
N TYR A 169 -10.71 7.55 24.07
CA TYR A 169 -10.27 8.83 23.55
C TYR A 169 -11.38 9.88 23.57
N VAL A 170 -12.58 9.55 23.08
CA VAL A 170 -13.73 10.50 23.06
C VAL A 170 -14.19 10.86 24.46
N VAL A 171 -14.21 9.91 25.39
CA VAL A 171 -14.58 10.17 26.81
C VAL A 171 -13.58 11.10 27.48
N ASN A 172 -12.29 10.93 27.20
CA ASN A 172 -11.21 11.70 27.81
C ASN A 172 -10.84 12.95 27.00
N GLU A 173 -11.54 13.27 25.91
CA GLU A 173 -11.19 14.39 25.00
C GLU A 173 -11.04 15.73 25.75
N TYR A 174 -11.82 15.96 26.78
CA TYR A 174 -11.73 17.20 27.57
C TYR A 174 -10.38 17.31 28.32
N GLN A 175 -9.93 16.22 28.93
CA GLN A 175 -8.64 16.17 29.64
C GLN A 175 -7.48 16.27 28.65
N LEU A 176 -7.56 15.55 27.52
CA LEU A 176 -6.56 15.58 26.46
C LEU A 176 -6.40 16.99 25.85
N ARG A 177 -7.47 17.77 25.74
CA ARG A 177 -7.40 19.19 25.31
C ARG A 177 -6.62 20.07 26.27
N GLN A 178 -6.62 19.76 27.57
CA GLN A 178 -5.84 20.49 28.55
C GLN A 178 -4.38 20.05 28.56
N GLU A 179 -4.14 18.76 28.33
CA GLU A 179 -2.80 18.17 28.31
C GLU A 179 -2.04 18.52 27.02
N TYR A 180 -2.73 18.57 25.88
CA TYR A 180 -2.17 18.86 24.56
C TYR A 180 -2.84 20.07 23.88
N PRO A 181 -2.76 21.28 24.46
CA PRO A 181 -3.49 22.45 23.95
C PRO A 181 -3.10 22.80 22.52
N ASP A 182 -1.83 22.69 22.16
CA ASP A 182 -1.33 23.02 20.80
C ASP A 182 -1.89 22.07 19.73
N PHE A 183 -2.06 20.79 20.06
CA PHE A 183 -2.67 19.81 19.15
C PHE A 183 -4.13 20.13 18.86
N TYR A 184 -4.88 20.61 19.88
CA TYR A 184 -6.29 20.95 19.75
C TYR A 184 -6.55 22.40 19.34
N ALA A 185 -5.51 23.24 19.25
CA ALA A 185 -5.64 24.61 18.77
C ALA A 185 -6.22 24.63 17.33
N PRO A 186 -7.04 25.62 16.97
CA PRO A 186 -7.48 25.77 15.60
C PRO A 186 -6.27 25.88 14.67
N ARG A 187 -6.05 24.91 13.78
CA ARG A 187 -5.01 25.03 12.77
C ARG A 187 -5.37 26.23 11.90
N MET A 188 -4.61 27.33 11.99
CA MET A 188 -4.76 28.44 11.06
C MET A 188 -4.49 27.87 9.66
N LEU A 189 -5.52 27.92 8.80
CA LEU A 189 -5.35 27.65 7.38
C LEU A 189 -4.35 28.67 6.87
N ILE A 190 -3.10 28.25 6.70
CA ILE A 190 -2.13 29.04 5.96
C ILE A 190 -2.61 29.02 4.52
N ASN A 191 -3.42 30.03 4.18
CA ASN A 191 -3.81 30.29 2.80
C ASN A 191 -2.52 30.63 2.05
N HIS A 192 -1.94 29.63 1.39
CA HIS A 192 -1.02 29.88 0.30
C HIS A 192 -1.84 30.57 -0.79
N LYS A 193 -1.87 31.88 -0.78
CA LYS A 193 -2.24 32.65 -1.97
C LYS A 193 -1.19 32.36 -3.05
N PRO A 194 -1.64 32.18 -4.31
CA PRO A 194 -0.79 31.93 -5.45
C PRO A 194 0.19 33.08 -5.73
#